data_b28ed60a80315b8bde26baff86ec8151
#
_entry.id   b28ed60a80315b8bde26baff86ec8151
#
_cell.length_a   1.000
_cell.length_b   1.000
_cell.length_c   1.000
_cell.angle_alpha   90.00
_cell.angle_beta   90.00
_cell.angle_gamma   90.00
#
_symmetry.space_group_name_H-M   'P 1'
#
loop_
_entity.id
_entity.type
_entity.pdbx_description
1 polymer ?
#
loop_
_entity_poly.entity_id
_entity_poly.type
_entity_poly.pdbx_seq_one_letter_code
_entity_poly.pdbx_strand_id
1 'polypeptide(L)'
;MSTTFSNHKNLRGAVISSNKLQVAAIFESKQRAQQMVEIVRDNTEVEPSQIELIDAGDPYFSEKLEKSSNKIGRSLWSSHLLLGSVGLIVGMFAAFFLTQFGPALTQQNVLFTYIALISPGIFVGLFIAGLMGLRPDRDHLIQSVKHAIRYGKVAMVINMRKSQSSDEVITVLDRHAGNVVESVR
;
A
#
# COMPACT_ATOMS: atom_id res chain seq x y z
N MET A 1 28.50 20.91 10.47
CA MET A 1 27.10 21.13 10.91
C MET A 1 26.29 19.93 10.43
N SER A 2 26.06 19.01 11.34
CA SER A 2 25.41 17.73 11.09
C SER A 2 23.93 17.88 11.38
N THR A 3 23.06 17.85 10.39
CA THR A 3 21.62 17.90 10.58
C THR A 3 21.06 16.48 10.67
N THR A 4 20.68 16.16 11.86
CA THR A 4 19.96 14.98 12.32
C THR A 4 18.57 14.92 11.66
N PHE A 5 18.41 14.15 10.59
CA PHE A 5 17.11 13.72 10.08
C PHE A 5 16.94 12.22 10.31
N SER A 6 16.77 11.85 11.53
CA SER A 6 16.38 10.48 11.88
C SER A 6 15.55 10.56 13.15
N ASN A 7 14.24 10.43 13.06
CA ASN A 7 13.43 9.79 14.09
C ASN A 7 11.89 9.90 13.94
N HIS A 8 11.35 10.13 12.77
CA HIS A 8 9.87 10.12 12.61
C HIS A 8 9.31 8.92 11.85
N LYS A 9 10.15 7.98 11.39
CA LYS A 9 9.71 6.82 10.59
C LYS A 9 9.15 5.65 11.41
N ASN A 10 9.49 5.52 12.68
CA ASN A 10 9.24 4.28 13.43
C ASN A 10 7.87 4.15 14.11
N LEU A 11 7.06 5.22 14.21
CA LEU A 11 5.76 5.15 14.89
C LEU A 11 4.57 4.95 13.93
N ARG A 12 4.72 5.22 12.64
CA ARG A 12 3.66 4.99 11.66
C ARG A 12 3.60 3.56 11.12
N GLY A 13 4.70 2.84 11.12
CA GLY A 13 4.79 1.45 10.66
C GLY A 13 4.11 0.43 11.54
N ALA A 14 3.92 0.73 12.83
CA ALA A 14 3.40 -0.22 13.81
C ALA A 14 1.87 -0.39 13.82
N VAL A 15 1.13 0.54 13.23
CA VAL A 15 -0.35 0.56 13.32
C VAL A 15 -1.05 0.10 12.03
N ILE A 16 -0.35 0.07 10.88
CA ILE A 16 -0.95 -0.34 9.62
C ILE A 16 -0.27 -1.62 9.11
N SER A 17 -0.63 -2.69 9.76
CA SER A 17 -0.29 -4.06 9.41
C SER A 17 -0.76 -4.43 8.01
N SER A 18 0.07 -5.23 7.37
CA SER A 18 -0.29 -6.23 6.37
C SER A 18 -0.19 -5.88 4.91
N ASN A 19 0.82 -5.15 4.48
CA ASN A 19 1.04 -5.18 3.04
C ASN A 19 2.53 -5.34 2.69
N LYS A 20 2.78 -6.11 1.64
CA LYS A 20 4.11 -6.40 1.14
C LYS A 20 4.86 -5.11 0.86
N LEU A 21 5.96 -4.93 1.55
CA LEU A 21 6.89 -3.86 1.28
C LEU A 21 7.51 -4.07 -0.09
N GLN A 22 7.58 -3.05 -0.89
CA GLN A 22 8.34 -3.04 -2.14
C GLN A 22 9.51 -2.07 -2.02
N VAL A 23 10.67 -2.55 -2.40
CA VAL A 23 11.88 -1.73 -2.52
C VAL A 23 12.27 -1.69 -3.98
N ALA A 24 12.51 -0.51 -4.52
CA ALA A 24 13.02 -0.34 -5.88
C ALA A 24 14.36 0.35 -5.87
N ALA A 25 15.29 -0.12 -6.72
CA ALA A 25 16.55 0.50 -6.98
C ALA A 25 16.73 0.75 -8.47
N ILE A 26 17.33 1.90 -8.83
CA ILE A 26 17.50 2.33 -10.21
C ILE A 26 18.99 2.24 -10.58
N PHE A 27 19.28 1.60 -11.70
CA PHE A 27 20.63 1.37 -12.22
C PHE A 27 20.80 1.96 -13.60
N GLU A 28 22.01 2.43 -13.90
CA GLU A 28 22.37 2.99 -15.21
C GLU A 28 22.50 1.92 -16.30
N SER A 29 22.68 0.65 -15.94
CA SER A 29 22.81 -0.44 -16.90
C SER A 29 22.26 -1.76 -16.39
N LYS A 30 21.84 -2.62 -17.33
CA LYS A 30 21.34 -3.96 -17.06
C LYS A 30 22.39 -4.85 -16.39
N GLN A 31 23.66 -4.71 -16.77
CA GLN A 31 24.75 -5.46 -16.15
C GLN A 31 24.91 -5.14 -14.67
N ARG A 32 24.85 -3.85 -14.30
CA ARG A 32 24.89 -3.44 -12.88
C ARG A 32 23.68 -3.96 -12.10
N ALA A 33 22.50 -3.90 -12.70
CA ALA A 33 21.31 -4.44 -12.08
C ALA A 33 21.41 -5.95 -11.84
N GLN A 34 21.93 -6.71 -12.80
CA GLN A 34 22.15 -8.16 -12.66
C GLN A 34 23.20 -8.49 -11.59
N GLN A 35 24.31 -7.76 -11.53
CA GLN A 35 25.29 -7.93 -10.45
C GLN A 35 24.68 -7.68 -9.07
N MET A 36 23.80 -6.68 -8.98
CA MET A 36 23.12 -6.37 -7.73
C MET A 36 22.13 -7.47 -7.31
N VAL A 37 21.46 -8.13 -8.25
CA VAL A 37 20.61 -9.30 -7.95
C VAL A 37 21.40 -10.36 -7.18
N GLU A 38 22.63 -10.67 -7.64
CA GLU A 38 23.51 -11.64 -6.97
C GLU A 38 23.92 -11.15 -5.57
N ILE A 39 24.29 -9.87 -5.45
CA ILE A 39 24.68 -9.28 -4.17
C ILE A 39 23.52 -9.31 -3.16
N VAL A 40 22.32 -8.96 -3.59
CA VAL A 40 21.12 -9.00 -2.72
C VAL A 40 20.82 -10.42 -2.30
N ARG A 41 20.87 -11.37 -3.23
CA ARG A 41 20.65 -12.80 -2.94
C ARG A 41 21.64 -13.36 -1.91
N ASP A 42 22.92 -12.99 -2.06
CA ASP A 42 23.98 -13.55 -1.22
C ASP A 42 24.05 -12.90 0.18
N ASN A 43 23.49 -11.68 0.32
CA ASN A 43 23.57 -10.91 1.56
C ASN A 43 22.21 -10.72 2.27
N THR A 44 21.11 -11.23 1.71
CA THR A 44 19.77 -11.08 2.29
C THR A 44 18.95 -12.36 2.11
N GLU A 45 17.85 -12.47 2.85
CA GLU A 45 16.88 -13.59 2.71
C GLU A 45 15.94 -13.44 1.51
N VAL A 46 16.28 -12.61 0.52
CA VAL A 46 15.44 -12.34 -0.65
C VAL A 46 15.64 -13.45 -1.70
N GLU A 47 14.57 -14.13 -2.05
CA GLU A 47 14.60 -15.13 -3.12
C GLU A 47 14.61 -14.49 -4.52
N PRO A 48 15.25 -15.11 -5.52
CA PRO A 48 15.25 -14.61 -6.90
C PRO A 48 13.84 -14.38 -7.48
N SER A 49 12.86 -15.15 -7.05
CA SER A 49 11.44 -15.01 -7.44
C SER A 49 10.78 -13.72 -6.95
N GLN A 50 11.41 -13.04 -6.01
CA GLN A 50 10.95 -11.77 -5.45
C GLN A 50 11.57 -10.56 -6.15
N ILE A 51 12.61 -10.77 -6.96
CA ILE A 51 13.36 -9.72 -7.66
C ILE A 51 12.89 -9.64 -9.11
N GLU A 52 12.48 -8.48 -9.54
CA GLU A 52 12.03 -8.21 -10.90
C GLU A 52 12.86 -7.09 -11.51
N LEU A 53 13.53 -7.37 -12.63
CA LEU A 53 14.26 -6.38 -13.42
C LEU A 53 13.34 -5.85 -14.52
N ILE A 54 13.26 -4.53 -14.63
CA ILE A 54 12.42 -3.82 -15.58
C ILE A 54 13.29 -2.86 -16.37
N ASP A 55 13.33 -3.00 -17.69
CA ASP A 55 14.06 -2.11 -18.60
C ASP A 55 13.12 -1.51 -19.66
N ALA A 56 13.64 -0.52 -20.40
CA ALA A 56 12.87 0.18 -21.43
C ALA A 56 12.47 -0.69 -22.62
N GLY A 57 13.12 -1.83 -22.79
CA GLY A 57 12.82 -2.81 -23.86
C GLY A 57 11.81 -3.89 -23.44
N ASP A 58 11.32 -3.84 -22.20
CA ASP A 58 10.37 -4.83 -21.72
C ASP A 58 8.95 -4.52 -22.23
N PRO A 59 8.38 -5.34 -23.14
CA PRO A 59 7.04 -5.11 -23.67
C PRO A 59 5.94 -5.24 -22.61
N TYR A 60 6.24 -5.91 -21.50
CA TYR A 60 5.32 -6.12 -20.36
C TYR A 60 5.57 -5.16 -19.20
N PHE A 61 6.32 -4.09 -19.44
CA PHE A 61 6.67 -3.08 -18.45
C PHE A 61 5.47 -2.55 -17.65
N SER A 62 4.41 -2.13 -18.35
CA SER A 62 3.19 -1.64 -17.68
C SER A 62 2.51 -2.75 -16.89
N GLU A 63 2.44 -3.97 -17.43
CA GLU A 63 1.84 -5.12 -16.77
C GLU A 63 2.62 -5.54 -15.52
N LYS A 64 3.94 -5.52 -15.56
CA LYS A 64 4.81 -5.83 -14.41
C LYS A 64 4.66 -4.82 -13.28
N LEU A 65 4.58 -3.53 -13.61
CA LEU A 65 4.27 -2.48 -12.64
C LEU A 65 2.83 -2.56 -12.12
N GLU A 66 1.89 -2.95 -12.98
CA GLU A 66 0.47 -3.06 -12.67
C GLU A 66 0.06 -4.40 -12.09
N LYS A 67 0.82 -5.47 -12.27
CA LYS A 67 0.55 -6.80 -11.70
C LYS A 67 0.44 -6.76 -10.17
N SER A 68 1.11 -5.80 -9.59
CA SER A 68 0.90 -5.34 -8.23
C SER A 68 -0.49 -4.69 -8.03
N SER A 69 -1.08 -4.09 -9.06
CA SER A 69 -2.36 -3.38 -9.03
C SER A 69 -3.58 -4.29 -8.88
N ASN A 70 -3.61 -5.46 -9.52
CA ASN A 70 -4.73 -6.41 -9.42
C ASN A 70 -4.93 -6.97 -8.00
N LYS A 71 -3.83 -7.13 -7.25
CA LYS A 71 -3.93 -7.51 -5.82
C LYS A 71 -4.49 -6.37 -4.96
N ILE A 72 -4.33 -5.11 -5.40
CA ILE A 72 -4.84 -3.93 -4.72
C ILE A 72 -6.34 -3.78 -4.95
N GLY A 73 -6.81 -3.97 -6.16
CA GLY A 73 -8.25 -3.96 -6.44
C GLY A 73 -9.01 -4.92 -5.50
N ARG A 74 -8.45 -6.10 -5.28
CA ARG A 74 -9.03 -7.09 -4.36
C ARG A 74 -8.92 -6.67 -2.89
N SER A 75 -7.84 -6.02 -2.49
CA SER A 75 -7.68 -5.48 -1.12
C SER A 75 -8.59 -4.27 -0.87
N LEU A 76 -8.72 -3.37 -1.85
CA LEU A 76 -9.65 -2.25 -1.78
C LEU A 76 -11.09 -2.73 -1.67
N TRP A 77 -11.50 -3.72 -2.47
CA TRP A 77 -12.83 -4.30 -2.41
C TRP A 77 -13.13 -4.90 -1.04
N SER A 78 -12.19 -5.66 -0.46
CA SER A 78 -12.37 -6.24 0.87
C SER A 78 -12.47 -5.16 1.96
N SER A 79 -11.72 -4.07 1.86
CA SER A 79 -11.78 -2.94 2.80
C SER A 79 -13.12 -2.20 2.72
N HIS A 80 -13.66 -2.01 1.51
CA HIS A 80 -14.98 -1.40 1.32
C HIS A 80 -16.09 -2.26 1.88
N LEU A 81 -16.06 -3.57 1.63
CA LEU A 81 -17.03 -4.51 2.21
C LEU A 81 -16.96 -4.52 3.73
N LEU A 82 -15.76 -4.57 4.30
CA LEU A 82 -15.58 -4.61 5.75
C LEU A 82 -16.06 -3.31 6.41
N LEU A 83 -15.59 -2.15 5.96
CA LEU A 83 -15.94 -0.86 6.55
C LEU A 83 -17.40 -0.47 6.27
N GLY A 84 -17.93 -0.81 5.10
CA GLY A 84 -19.35 -0.66 4.80
C GLY A 84 -20.23 -1.51 5.71
N SER A 85 -19.84 -2.77 5.98
CA SER A 85 -20.54 -3.65 6.92
C SER A 85 -20.48 -3.14 8.36
N VAL A 86 -19.33 -2.62 8.79
CA VAL A 86 -19.20 -1.98 10.12
C VAL A 86 -20.13 -0.77 10.22
N GLY A 87 -20.17 0.08 9.18
CA GLY A 87 -21.06 1.23 9.13
C GLY A 87 -22.53 0.84 9.18
N LEU A 88 -22.92 -0.23 8.47
CA LEU A 88 -24.27 -0.81 8.54
C LEU A 88 -24.63 -1.26 9.95
N ILE A 89 -23.73 -2.03 10.60
CA ILE A 89 -23.96 -2.54 11.96
C ILE A 89 -24.11 -1.37 12.94
N VAL A 90 -23.24 -0.38 12.89
CA VAL A 90 -23.31 0.81 13.75
C VAL A 90 -24.62 1.57 13.52
N GLY A 91 -25.02 1.79 12.26
CA GLY A 91 -26.29 2.42 11.90
C GLY A 91 -27.49 1.64 12.41
N MET A 92 -27.46 0.31 12.33
CA MET A 92 -28.52 -0.57 12.82
C MET A 92 -28.66 -0.51 14.35
N PHE A 93 -27.54 -0.53 15.09
CA PHE A 93 -27.56 -0.38 16.55
C PHE A 93 -28.09 0.99 16.96
N ALA A 94 -27.66 2.06 16.31
CA ALA A 94 -28.15 3.41 16.58
C ALA A 94 -29.66 3.52 16.33
N ALA A 95 -30.14 2.94 15.22
CA ALA A 95 -31.58 2.90 14.90
C ALA A 95 -32.37 2.11 15.97
N PHE A 96 -31.85 0.96 16.38
CA PHE A 96 -32.47 0.16 17.44
C PHE A 96 -32.61 0.96 18.75
N PHE A 97 -31.52 1.61 19.21
CA PHE A 97 -31.57 2.41 20.42
C PHE A 97 -32.53 3.59 20.31
N LEU A 98 -32.58 4.28 19.20
CA LEU A 98 -33.46 5.43 19.00
C LEU A 98 -34.93 5.02 18.87
N THR A 99 -35.22 3.87 18.33
CA THR A 99 -36.60 3.37 18.26
C THR A 99 -37.13 2.86 19.60
N GLN A 100 -36.23 2.42 20.50
CA GLN A 100 -36.63 1.93 21.84
C GLN A 100 -36.64 3.05 22.90
N PHE A 101 -35.66 3.92 22.87
CA PHE A 101 -35.36 4.89 23.94
C PHE A 101 -35.32 6.34 23.47
N GLY A 102 -35.48 6.59 22.16
CA GLY A 102 -35.38 7.91 21.58
C GLY A 102 -36.64 8.76 21.70
N PRO A 103 -36.67 9.92 21.07
CA PRO A 103 -37.84 10.78 21.00
C PRO A 103 -39.02 10.10 20.33
N ALA A 104 -40.24 10.57 20.63
CA ALA A 104 -41.51 10.02 20.09
C ALA A 104 -41.51 9.92 18.55
N LEU A 105 -40.84 10.86 17.85
CA LEU A 105 -40.71 10.86 16.41
C LEU A 105 -40.02 9.59 15.88
N THR A 106 -38.95 9.16 16.53
CA THR A 106 -38.17 7.96 16.12
C THR A 106 -38.90 6.67 16.51
N GLN A 107 -39.59 6.66 17.63
CA GLN A 107 -40.38 5.50 18.10
C GLN A 107 -41.62 5.26 17.23
N GLN A 108 -42.29 6.33 16.77
CA GLN A 108 -43.49 6.24 15.91
C GLN A 108 -43.16 5.95 14.44
N ASN A 109 -41.94 6.27 13.99
CA ASN A 109 -41.50 6.11 12.60
C ASN A 109 -40.34 5.13 12.49
N VAL A 110 -40.51 3.90 12.96
CA VAL A 110 -39.46 2.88 13.06
C VAL A 110 -38.74 2.69 11.71
N LEU A 111 -39.52 2.43 10.65
CA LEU A 111 -38.92 2.18 9.32
C LEU A 111 -38.03 3.34 8.82
N PHE A 112 -38.55 4.55 8.92
CA PHE A 112 -37.80 5.75 8.49
C PHE A 112 -36.56 5.98 9.35
N THR A 113 -36.62 5.69 10.66
CA THR A 113 -35.48 5.80 11.57
C THR A 113 -34.37 4.83 11.18
N TYR A 114 -34.73 3.59 10.83
CA TYR A 114 -33.71 2.62 10.33
C TYR A 114 -33.09 3.08 9.02
N ILE A 115 -33.88 3.51 8.04
CA ILE A 115 -33.36 4.01 6.75
C ILE A 115 -32.46 5.22 6.97
N ALA A 116 -32.88 6.18 7.80
CA ALA A 116 -32.18 7.42 8.08
C ALA A 116 -30.82 7.22 8.79
N LEU A 117 -30.63 6.13 9.52
CA LEU A 117 -29.38 5.86 10.25
C LEU A 117 -28.48 4.82 9.59
N ILE A 118 -29.06 3.79 8.96
CA ILE A 118 -28.29 2.77 8.26
C ILE A 118 -27.63 3.37 7.01
N SER A 119 -28.38 4.16 6.23
CA SER A 119 -27.84 4.73 4.98
C SER A 119 -26.62 5.62 5.20
N PRO A 120 -26.64 6.64 6.09
CA PRO A 120 -25.44 7.39 6.42
C PRO A 120 -24.34 6.54 7.05
N GLY A 121 -24.68 5.56 7.88
CA GLY A 121 -23.70 4.65 8.49
C GLY A 121 -22.89 3.89 7.44
N ILE A 122 -23.54 3.29 6.46
CA ILE A 122 -22.89 2.62 5.33
C ILE A 122 -22.03 3.64 4.55
N PHE A 123 -22.57 4.82 4.26
CA PHE A 123 -21.89 5.84 3.48
C PHE A 123 -20.59 6.31 4.16
N VAL A 124 -20.62 6.57 5.46
CA VAL A 124 -19.44 6.94 6.25
C VAL A 124 -18.42 5.80 6.24
N GLY A 125 -18.86 4.54 6.40
CA GLY A 125 -17.97 3.38 6.33
C GLY A 125 -17.26 3.26 4.97
N LEU A 126 -18.00 3.41 3.88
CA LEU A 126 -17.45 3.40 2.52
C LEU A 126 -16.53 4.59 2.25
N PHE A 127 -16.87 5.78 2.77
CA PHE A 127 -16.04 6.97 2.65
C PHE A 127 -14.69 6.80 3.34
N ILE A 128 -14.67 6.27 4.56
CA ILE A 128 -13.43 5.96 5.28
C ILE A 128 -12.60 4.92 4.52
N ALA A 129 -13.25 3.88 3.94
CA ALA A 129 -12.58 2.90 3.12
C ALA A 129 -11.90 3.54 1.89
N GLY A 130 -12.59 4.49 1.24
CA GLY A 130 -12.06 5.26 0.12
C GLY A 130 -10.84 6.08 0.51
N LEU A 131 -10.91 6.82 1.62
CA LEU A 131 -9.77 7.59 2.14
C LEU A 131 -8.56 6.72 2.49
N MET A 132 -8.79 5.54 3.08
CA MET A 132 -7.72 4.58 3.36
C MET A 132 -7.08 4.00 2.08
N GLY A 133 -7.82 3.98 0.97
CA GLY A 133 -7.32 3.58 -0.35
C GLY A 133 -6.40 4.62 -1.00
N LEU A 134 -6.50 5.89 -0.63
CA LEU A 134 -5.67 6.98 -1.13
C LEU A 134 -4.32 7.00 -0.41
N ARG A 135 -3.37 6.18 -0.88
CA ARG A 135 -1.99 6.18 -0.36
C ARG A 135 -1.06 6.87 -1.36
N PRO A 136 -0.55 8.08 -1.03
CA PRO A 136 0.33 8.84 -1.92
C PRO A 136 1.71 8.18 -2.12
N ASP A 137 2.18 7.39 -1.15
CA ASP A 137 3.56 6.88 -1.15
C ASP A 137 3.88 5.92 -2.31
N ARG A 138 2.87 5.23 -2.83
CA ARG A 138 3.01 4.27 -3.91
C ARG A 138 3.14 4.92 -5.29
N ASP A 139 2.42 6.00 -5.51
CA ASP A 139 2.51 6.74 -6.76
C ASP A 139 3.92 7.28 -6.98
N HIS A 140 4.60 7.60 -5.89
CA HIS A 140 5.98 8.10 -5.95
C HIS A 140 6.95 7.04 -6.47
N LEU A 141 6.84 5.78 -6.01
CA LEU A 141 7.70 4.70 -6.51
C LEU A 141 7.42 4.40 -7.99
N ILE A 142 6.15 4.26 -8.36
CA ILE A 142 5.76 3.98 -9.75
C ILE A 142 6.20 5.11 -10.68
N GLN A 143 6.03 6.36 -10.27
CA GLN A 143 6.45 7.53 -11.02
C GLN A 143 7.97 7.57 -11.18
N SER A 144 8.74 7.31 -10.11
CA SER A 144 10.19 7.28 -10.13
C SER A 144 10.72 6.18 -11.05
N VAL A 145 10.15 4.98 -10.98
CA VAL A 145 10.49 3.86 -11.86
C VAL A 145 10.13 4.18 -13.31
N LYS A 146 8.95 4.68 -13.60
CA LYS A 146 8.52 5.08 -14.95
C LYS A 146 9.44 6.16 -15.53
N HIS A 147 9.80 7.14 -14.72
CA HIS A 147 10.71 8.20 -15.13
C HIS A 147 12.10 7.64 -15.46
N ALA A 148 12.68 6.82 -14.59
CA ALA A 148 13.99 6.23 -14.80
C ALA A 148 14.05 5.39 -16.09
N ILE A 149 13.03 4.59 -16.34
CA ILE A 149 12.97 3.74 -17.54
C ILE A 149 12.84 4.57 -18.82
N ARG A 150 12.09 5.68 -18.81
CA ARG A 150 12.04 6.60 -19.96
C ARG A 150 13.40 7.21 -20.31
N TYR A 151 14.32 7.30 -19.35
CA TYR A 151 15.69 7.74 -19.56
C TYR A 151 16.67 6.59 -19.83
N GLY A 152 16.14 5.40 -20.18
CA GLY A 152 16.98 4.24 -20.54
C GLY A 152 17.65 3.54 -19.37
N LYS A 153 17.25 3.85 -18.13
CA LYS A 153 17.75 3.19 -16.93
C LYS A 153 17.01 1.87 -16.68
N VAL A 154 17.55 1.04 -15.82
CA VAL A 154 16.96 -0.24 -15.41
C VAL A 154 16.52 -0.15 -13.96
N ALA A 155 15.30 -0.54 -13.70
CA ALA A 155 14.77 -0.63 -12.34
C ALA A 155 14.78 -2.09 -11.86
N MET A 156 15.24 -2.30 -10.62
CA MET A 156 15.09 -3.55 -9.89
C MET A 156 14.02 -3.34 -8.83
N VAL A 157 12.97 -4.14 -8.88
CA VAL A 157 11.86 -4.10 -7.91
C VAL A 157 11.90 -5.38 -7.09
N ILE A 158 12.00 -5.23 -5.77
CA ILE A 158 12.04 -6.33 -4.82
C ILE A 158 10.72 -6.38 -4.07
N ASN A 159 10.02 -7.50 -4.20
CA ASN A 159 8.76 -7.77 -3.51
C ASN A 159 9.03 -8.48 -2.18
N MET A 160 9.11 -7.73 -1.09
CA MET A 160 9.41 -8.26 0.24
C MET A 160 8.26 -9.08 0.82
N ARG A 161 8.59 -10.13 1.58
CA ARG A 161 7.64 -10.84 2.45
C ARG A 161 7.54 -10.12 3.80
N LYS A 162 6.43 -10.32 4.52
CA LYS A 162 6.21 -9.67 5.84
C LYS A 162 7.26 -10.03 6.90
N SER A 163 7.88 -11.20 6.78
CA SER A 163 8.91 -11.69 7.70
C SER A 163 10.30 -11.14 7.42
N GLN A 164 10.51 -10.50 6.27
CA GLN A 164 11.82 -10.01 5.83
C GLN A 164 12.03 -8.56 6.25
N SER A 165 13.26 -8.23 6.66
CA SER A 165 13.64 -6.87 7.03
C SER A 165 13.91 -6.02 5.78
N SER A 166 13.15 -4.94 5.61
CA SER A 166 13.43 -3.95 4.55
C SER A 166 14.72 -3.20 4.78
N ASP A 167 15.06 -2.91 6.04
CA ASP A 167 16.23 -2.12 6.39
C ASP A 167 17.52 -2.82 5.98
N GLU A 168 17.55 -4.15 6.04
CA GLU A 168 18.68 -4.96 5.58
C GLU A 168 18.87 -4.85 4.08
N VAL A 169 17.79 -5.01 3.31
CA VAL A 169 17.80 -4.90 1.85
C VAL A 169 18.17 -3.49 1.42
N ILE A 170 17.60 -2.46 2.04
CA ILE A 170 17.92 -1.05 1.77
C ILE A 170 19.39 -0.77 2.06
N THR A 171 19.91 -1.28 3.18
CA THR A 171 21.33 -1.10 3.53
C THR A 171 22.26 -1.72 2.50
N VAL A 172 21.93 -2.91 1.98
CA VAL A 172 22.72 -3.58 0.92
C VAL A 172 22.64 -2.78 -0.38
N LEU A 173 21.45 -2.29 -0.74
CA LEU A 173 21.24 -1.50 -1.94
C LEU A 173 21.94 -0.13 -1.87
N ASP A 174 21.84 0.59 -0.77
CA ASP A 174 22.44 1.91 -0.58
C ASP A 174 23.97 1.87 -0.69
N ARG A 175 24.59 0.79 -0.23
CA ARG A 175 26.05 0.62 -0.36
C ARG A 175 26.52 0.46 -1.80
N HIS A 176 25.66 0.01 -2.71
CA HIS A 176 26.07 -0.42 -4.05
C HIS A 176 25.29 0.24 -5.20
N ALA A 177 24.12 0.78 -4.96
CA ALA A 177 23.17 1.21 -6.00
C ALA A 177 22.96 2.73 -6.15
N GLY A 178 23.35 3.55 -5.22
CA GLY A 178 23.31 5.03 -5.33
C GLY A 178 21.92 5.70 -5.29
N ASN A 179 20.84 5.09 -5.77
CA ASN A 179 19.47 5.63 -5.73
C ASN A 179 18.47 4.54 -5.38
N VAL A 180 18.06 4.50 -4.13
CA VAL A 180 17.04 3.57 -3.62
C VAL A 180 15.73 4.31 -3.38
N VAL A 181 14.62 3.77 -3.89
CA VAL A 181 13.27 4.28 -3.67
C VAL A 181 12.46 3.23 -2.91
N GLU A 182 12.02 3.57 -1.71
CA GLU A 182 11.21 2.71 -0.85
C GLU A 182 9.72 3.05 -0.98
N SER A 183 8.86 2.04 -1.08
CA SER A 183 7.42 2.17 -0.95
C SER A 183 6.87 1.16 0.03
N VAL A 184 6.22 1.67 1.06
CA VAL A 184 5.44 0.86 2.01
C VAL A 184 4.07 0.61 1.42
N ARG A 185 3.69 -0.63 1.34
CA ARG A 185 2.41 -1.10 0.82
C ARG A 185 1.37 -1.29 1.91
#